data_03b1832634f0727dfdef85e184255a9d
#
_entry.id   03b1832634f0727dfdef85e184255a9d
#
_cell.length_a   1.000
_cell.length_b   1.000
_cell.length_c   1.000
_cell.angle_alpha   90.00
_cell.angle_beta   90.00
_cell.angle_gamma   90.00
#
_symmetry.space_group_name_H-M   'P 1'
#
loop_
_entity.id
_entity.type
_entity.pdbx_description
1 polymer ?
#
loop_
_entity_poly.entity_id
_entity_poly.type
_entity_poly.pdbx_seq_one_letter_code
_entity_poly.pdbx_strand_id
1 'polypeptide(L)'
;MSKPIPKEGIPRLPPDERLRAFAGLYRGALSPESMGRLKARADGLGLRFAEDELAVFAALDTPARLQEFLNTELYYNDDHASVEQEETVTPPRLVLRTGMAHCFEGALFAYAVNFLHGHGPRLVMLEASQDADHNIVVWRDPRTGLYGSTAQSRYPGLVGRPAEYPTVRALAKSYVPFYYSDRTLDPRDLTLVGYSEGIDLVGKYGPAWIASEEPLWDIYYTYVDDTVAFHYFSGDPGRPHLYPAVRALEENWVRVDAAGEPFVSLDDLPPGAKQEWNAFWKAYVPEDGPRPRGRAREIEQRFFRLTGTTPIDLEDNAFDLQFYLAAGYRIDQLLTRR
;
A
#
# COMPACT_ATOMS: atom_id res chain seq x y z
N MET A 1 -15.10 -1.47 -21.72
CA MET A 1 -15.69 -2.09 -20.51
C MET A 1 -15.25 -1.27 -19.34
N SER A 2 -16.16 -0.77 -18.51
CA SER A 2 -15.78 -0.12 -17.24
C SER A 2 -15.04 -1.14 -16.38
N LYS A 3 -13.86 -0.75 -15.85
CA LYS A 3 -13.14 -1.61 -14.89
C LYS A 3 -14.04 -1.82 -13.67
N PRO A 4 -14.15 -3.05 -13.15
CA PRO A 4 -14.91 -3.28 -11.94
C PRO A 4 -14.32 -2.45 -10.79
N ILE A 5 -15.19 -1.83 -10.02
CA ILE A 5 -14.82 -1.12 -8.80
C ILE A 5 -14.85 -2.15 -7.68
N PRO A 6 -13.85 -2.21 -6.79
CA PRO A 6 -13.88 -3.07 -5.63
C PRO A 6 -15.17 -2.85 -4.82
N LYS A 7 -15.68 -3.91 -4.23
CA LYS A 7 -16.85 -3.82 -3.38
C LYS A 7 -16.52 -2.96 -2.16
N GLU A 8 -17.35 -1.95 -1.90
CA GLU A 8 -17.27 -1.15 -0.68
C GLU A 8 -18.20 -1.72 0.38
N GLY A 9 -17.82 -1.55 1.64
CA GLY A 9 -18.61 -1.99 2.78
C GLY A 9 -18.06 -3.25 3.45
N ILE A 10 -18.84 -3.79 4.37
CA ILE A 10 -18.49 -4.98 5.16
C ILE A 10 -19.17 -6.21 4.54
N PRO A 11 -18.42 -7.29 4.30
CA PRO A 11 -18.99 -8.54 3.81
C PRO A 11 -20.09 -9.07 4.76
N ARG A 12 -21.20 -9.49 4.18
CA ARG A 12 -22.37 -9.92 4.96
C ARG A 12 -22.26 -11.35 5.51
N LEU A 13 -21.42 -12.18 4.90
CA LEU A 13 -21.28 -13.57 5.31
C LEU A 13 -20.25 -13.70 6.44
N PRO A 14 -20.47 -14.57 7.43
CA PRO A 14 -19.44 -14.96 8.38
C PRO A 14 -18.20 -15.54 7.68
N PRO A 15 -17.00 -15.48 8.31
CA PRO A 15 -15.72 -15.87 7.67
C PRO A 15 -15.73 -17.25 7.02
N ASP A 16 -16.19 -18.29 7.72
CA ASP A 16 -16.20 -19.66 7.17
C ASP A 16 -17.25 -19.86 6.08
N GLU A 17 -18.36 -19.16 6.12
CA GLU A 17 -19.37 -19.21 5.05
C GLU A 17 -18.87 -18.49 3.80
N ARG A 18 -18.12 -17.42 3.98
CA ARG A 18 -17.52 -16.69 2.89
C ARG A 18 -16.44 -17.51 2.19
N LEU A 19 -15.55 -18.15 2.94
CA LEU A 19 -14.56 -19.06 2.36
C LEU A 19 -15.22 -20.18 1.57
N ARG A 20 -16.29 -20.77 2.10
CA ARG A 20 -17.09 -21.78 1.37
C ARG A 20 -17.74 -21.21 0.11
N ALA A 21 -18.23 -19.97 0.16
CA ALA A 21 -18.81 -19.30 -1.00
C ALA A 21 -17.74 -19.09 -2.08
N PHE A 22 -16.55 -18.58 -1.73
CA PHE A 22 -15.43 -18.45 -2.67
C PHE A 22 -15.00 -19.80 -3.27
N ALA A 23 -14.83 -20.82 -2.44
CA ALA A 23 -14.53 -22.18 -2.94
C ALA A 23 -15.61 -22.71 -3.88
N GLY A 24 -16.87 -22.39 -3.58
CA GLY A 24 -18.03 -22.76 -4.40
C GLY A 24 -18.02 -22.15 -5.80
N LEU A 25 -17.47 -20.94 -5.98
CA LEU A 25 -17.33 -20.31 -7.29
C LEU A 25 -16.45 -21.11 -8.25
N TYR A 26 -15.47 -21.83 -7.71
CA TYR A 26 -14.40 -22.44 -8.50
C TYR A 26 -14.43 -23.95 -8.55
N ARG A 27 -15.03 -24.63 -7.56
CA ARG A 27 -15.01 -26.11 -7.45
C ARG A 27 -15.43 -26.84 -8.73
N GLY A 28 -16.44 -26.33 -9.42
CA GLY A 28 -16.94 -26.95 -10.66
C GLY A 28 -15.98 -26.83 -11.85
N ALA A 29 -15.04 -25.88 -11.79
CA ALA A 29 -14.07 -25.62 -12.86
C ALA A 29 -12.66 -26.17 -12.55
N LEU A 30 -12.41 -26.61 -11.32
CA LEU A 30 -11.11 -27.12 -10.89
C LEU A 30 -10.93 -28.58 -11.23
N SER A 31 -9.80 -28.92 -11.87
CA SER A 31 -9.41 -30.32 -12.03
C SER A 31 -8.78 -30.88 -10.75
N PRO A 32 -8.98 -32.17 -10.43
CA PRO A 32 -8.29 -32.82 -9.32
C PRO A 32 -6.77 -32.71 -9.40
N GLU A 33 -6.23 -32.63 -10.62
CA GLU A 33 -4.80 -32.46 -10.86
C GLU A 33 -4.30 -31.07 -10.43
N SER A 34 -5.04 -30.02 -10.72
CA SER A 34 -4.68 -28.64 -10.27
C SER A 34 -4.66 -28.54 -8.76
N MET A 35 -5.67 -29.09 -8.10
CA MET A 35 -5.72 -29.17 -6.64
C MET A 35 -4.55 -30.00 -6.08
N GLY A 36 -4.26 -31.13 -6.68
CA GLY A 36 -3.17 -32.00 -6.25
C GLY A 36 -1.80 -31.34 -6.39
N ARG A 37 -1.54 -30.64 -7.50
CA ARG A 37 -0.29 -29.89 -7.70
C ARG A 37 -0.10 -28.79 -6.66
N LEU A 38 -1.12 -27.99 -6.42
CA LEU A 38 -1.03 -26.93 -5.43
C LEU A 38 -0.83 -27.46 -4.02
N LYS A 39 -1.58 -28.53 -3.67
CA LYS A 39 -1.43 -29.21 -2.37
C LYS A 39 -0.02 -29.74 -2.18
N ALA A 40 0.54 -30.45 -3.18
CA ALA A 40 1.90 -30.98 -3.10
C ALA A 40 2.93 -29.86 -2.92
N ARG A 41 2.77 -28.73 -3.61
CA ARG A 41 3.64 -27.57 -3.45
C ARG A 41 3.52 -26.95 -2.06
N ALA A 42 2.30 -26.73 -1.55
CA ALA A 42 2.07 -26.22 -0.20
C ALA A 42 2.68 -27.14 0.86
N ASP A 43 2.44 -28.45 0.77
CA ASP A 43 3.00 -29.46 1.67
C ASP A 43 4.55 -29.45 1.65
N GLY A 44 5.15 -29.31 0.47
CA GLY A 44 6.62 -29.19 0.30
C GLY A 44 7.21 -27.93 0.92
N LEU A 45 6.40 -26.89 1.08
CA LEU A 45 6.75 -25.63 1.76
C LEU A 45 6.41 -25.63 3.27
N GLY A 46 5.85 -26.72 3.78
CA GLY A 46 5.39 -26.83 5.17
C GLY A 46 4.07 -26.11 5.45
N LEU A 47 3.39 -25.64 4.41
CA LEU A 47 2.10 -24.93 4.55
C LEU A 47 0.94 -25.93 4.65
N ARG A 48 -0.01 -25.62 5.52
CA ARG A 48 -1.22 -26.43 5.72
C ARG A 48 -2.45 -25.56 5.46
N PHE A 49 -3.21 -25.94 4.45
CA PHE A 49 -4.44 -25.26 4.05
C PHE A 49 -5.64 -26.20 4.18
N ALA A 50 -6.79 -25.65 4.54
CA ALA A 50 -8.06 -26.36 4.44
C ALA A 50 -8.43 -26.62 2.96
N GLU A 51 -9.32 -27.56 2.71
CA GLU A 51 -9.72 -27.89 1.34
C GLU A 51 -10.32 -26.71 0.59
N ASP A 52 -11.11 -25.87 1.27
CA ASP A 52 -11.70 -24.68 0.68
C ASP A 52 -10.65 -23.60 0.35
N GLU A 53 -9.65 -23.42 1.22
CA GLU A 53 -8.50 -22.53 0.97
C GLU A 53 -7.72 -23.00 -0.26
N LEU A 54 -7.42 -24.30 -0.32
CA LEU A 54 -6.73 -24.90 -1.47
C LEU A 54 -7.52 -24.72 -2.77
N ALA A 55 -8.86 -24.86 -2.72
CA ALA A 55 -9.71 -24.68 -3.89
C ALA A 55 -9.61 -23.27 -4.45
N VAL A 56 -9.66 -22.24 -3.58
CA VAL A 56 -9.53 -20.85 -4.03
C VAL A 56 -8.11 -20.59 -4.56
N PHE A 57 -7.08 -20.94 -3.79
CA PHE A 57 -5.70 -20.76 -4.25
C PHE A 57 -5.42 -21.48 -5.58
N ALA A 58 -5.93 -22.70 -5.77
CA ALA A 58 -5.74 -23.47 -7.01
C ALA A 58 -6.46 -22.85 -8.22
N ALA A 59 -7.58 -22.18 -7.99
CA ALA A 59 -8.36 -21.53 -9.05
C ALA A 59 -7.69 -20.25 -9.57
N LEU A 60 -6.94 -19.55 -8.71
CA LEU A 60 -6.26 -18.31 -9.03
C LEU A 60 -4.89 -18.54 -9.68
N ASP A 61 -4.80 -19.47 -10.61
CA ASP A 61 -3.57 -20.01 -11.21
C ASP A 61 -2.87 -19.08 -12.21
N THR A 62 -3.49 -17.95 -12.53
CA THR A 62 -2.93 -16.93 -13.40
C THR A 62 -3.06 -15.55 -12.76
N PRO A 63 -2.11 -14.63 -13.01
CA PRO A 63 -2.23 -13.25 -12.52
C PRO A 63 -3.51 -12.55 -12.96
N ALA A 64 -4.06 -12.88 -14.12
CA ALA A 64 -5.32 -12.32 -14.61
C ALA A 64 -6.53 -12.78 -13.76
N ARG A 65 -6.63 -14.07 -13.44
CA ARG A 65 -7.69 -14.60 -12.56
C ARG A 65 -7.55 -14.06 -11.14
N LEU A 66 -6.32 -13.98 -10.66
CA LEU A 66 -6.03 -13.36 -9.37
C LEU A 66 -6.48 -11.90 -9.34
N GLN A 67 -6.15 -11.09 -10.35
CA GLN A 67 -6.58 -9.69 -10.42
C GLN A 67 -8.10 -9.57 -10.51
N GLU A 68 -8.76 -10.46 -11.25
CA GLU A 68 -10.22 -10.49 -11.30
C GLU A 68 -10.82 -10.77 -9.92
N PHE A 69 -10.30 -11.75 -9.19
CA PHE A 69 -10.72 -12.05 -7.81
C PHE A 69 -10.56 -10.85 -6.88
N LEU A 70 -9.40 -10.18 -6.91
CA LEU A 70 -9.17 -8.97 -6.12
C LEU A 70 -10.21 -7.87 -6.44
N ASN A 71 -10.57 -7.72 -7.71
CA ASN A 71 -11.47 -6.67 -8.16
C ASN A 71 -12.95 -6.98 -7.91
N THR A 72 -13.34 -8.25 -7.86
CA THR A 72 -14.77 -8.64 -7.88
C THR A 72 -15.24 -9.32 -6.61
N GLU A 73 -14.36 -10.02 -5.91
CA GLU A 73 -14.74 -10.84 -4.77
C GLU A 73 -14.35 -10.23 -3.41
N LEU A 74 -13.22 -9.49 -3.36
CA LEU A 74 -12.78 -8.85 -2.12
C LEU A 74 -13.41 -7.46 -1.95
N TYR A 75 -13.72 -7.14 -0.70
CA TYR A 75 -14.06 -5.79 -0.27
C TYR A 75 -12.78 -5.03 0.09
N TYR A 76 -12.76 -3.74 -0.22
CA TYR A 76 -11.65 -2.91 0.23
C TYR A 76 -11.77 -2.67 1.73
N ASN A 77 -10.69 -2.99 2.47
CA ASN A 77 -10.58 -2.68 3.88
C ASN A 77 -10.05 -1.26 4.03
N ASP A 78 -10.89 -0.37 4.53
CA ASP A 78 -10.47 1.01 4.81
C ASP A 78 -10.25 1.14 6.32
N ASP A 79 -9.03 0.88 6.76
CA ASP A 79 -8.63 0.95 8.18
C ASP A 79 -8.85 2.34 8.80
N HIS A 80 -9.02 3.36 7.95
CA HIS A 80 -9.26 4.74 8.36
C HIS A 80 -10.72 5.18 8.22
N ALA A 81 -11.62 4.28 7.78
CA ALA A 81 -13.05 4.59 7.60
C ALA A 81 -13.75 4.97 8.90
N SER A 82 -13.22 4.56 10.05
CA SER A 82 -13.69 4.98 11.36
C SER A 82 -12.55 5.12 12.36
N VAL A 83 -12.70 6.01 13.34
CA VAL A 83 -11.75 6.27 14.45
C VAL A 83 -11.53 5.03 15.33
N GLU A 84 -12.47 4.11 15.30
CA GLU A 84 -12.47 2.91 16.13
C GLU A 84 -11.83 1.71 15.41
N GLN A 85 -11.57 1.85 14.11
CA GLN A 85 -10.98 0.79 13.31
C GLN A 85 -9.46 0.82 13.47
N GLU A 86 -8.89 -0.29 13.91
CA GLU A 86 -7.44 -0.46 14.00
C GLU A 86 -6.85 -0.77 12.63
N GLU A 87 -5.65 -0.21 12.36
CA GLU A 87 -4.85 -0.68 11.23
C GLU A 87 -4.68 -2.19 11.32
N THR A 88 -4.74 -2.84 10.17
CA THR A 88 -4.61 -4.28 10.08
C THR A 88 -3.49 -4.68 9.15
N VAL A 89 -2.88 -5.82 9.40
CA VAL A 89 -1.92 -6.46 8.49
C VAL A 89 -2.32 -7.93 8.36
N THR A 90 -3.44 -8.12 7.69
CA THR A 90 -4.13 -9.40 7.59
C THR A 90 -3.35 -10.37 6.70
N PRO A 91 -2.98 -11.57 7.19
CA PRO A 91 -2.31 -12.57 6.38
C PRO A 91 -3.20 -13.13 5.27
N PRO A 92 -2.61 -13.69 4.20
CA PRO A 92 -3.35 -14.21 3.03
C PRO A 92 -4.47 -15.20 3.36
N ARG A 93 -4.25 -16.09 4.33
CA ARG A 93 -5.27 -17.01 4.81
C ARG A 93 -6.51 -16.29 5.35
N LEU A 94 -6.29 -15.27 6.17
CA LEU A 94 -7.38 -14.54 6.78
C LEU A 94 -8.07 -13.60 5.78
N VAL A 95 -7.38 -13.10 4.76
CA VAL A 95 -8.00 -12.37 3.65
C VAL A 95 -9.09 -13.22 2.98
N LEU A 96 -8.86 -14.53 2.76
CA LEU A 96 -9.89 -15.42 2.24
C LEU A 96 -11.09 -15.55 3.19
N ARG A 97 -10.87 -15.59 4.49
CA ARG A 97 -11.92 -15.73 5.50
C ARG A 97 -12.68 -14.42 5.73
N THR A 98 -11.95 -13.31 5.82
CA THR A 98 -12.58 -11.99 6.01
C THR A 98 -13.22 -11.44 4.75
N GLY A 99 -12.70 -11.81 3.56
CA GLY A 99 -13.10 -11.26 2.28
C GLY A 99 -12.78 -9.77 2.14
N MET A 100 -11.85 -9.27 2.95
CA MET A 100 -11.43 -7.87 2.99
C MET A 100 -9.93 -7.75 2.89
N ALA A 101 -9.46 -6.71 2.20
CA ALA A 101 -8.05 -6.35 2.15
C ALA A 101 -7.89 -4.88 1.75
N HIS A 102 -6.99 -4.13 2.39
CA HIS A 102 -6.46 -2.89 1.84
C HIS A 102 -5.31 -3.18 0.86
N CYS A 103 -4.66 -2.14 0.32
CA CYS A 103 -3.66 -2.32 -0.74
C CYS A 103 -2.49 -3.24 -0.33
N PHE A 104 -1.97 -3.12 0.90
CA PHE A 104 -0.87 -3.94 1.38
C PHE A 104 -1.30 -5.40 1.63
N GLU A 105 -2.42 -5.63 2.30
CA GLU A 105 -2.99 -6.96 2.54
C GLU A 105 -3.32 -7.68 1.23
N GLY A 106 -3.92 -6.95 0.28
CA GLY A 106 -4.18 -7.44 -1.07
C GLY A 106 -2.89 -7.78 -1.83
N ALA A 107 -1.82 -7.00 -1.62
CA ALA A 107 -0.51 -7.31 -2.18
C ALA A 107 0.11 -8.55 -1.52
N LEU A 108 0.01 -8.73 -0.19
CA LEU A 108 0.45 -9.96 0.47
C LEU A 108 -0.31 -11.19 -0.04
N PHE A 109 -1.63 -11.08 -0.19
CA PHE A 109 -2.45 -12.13 -0.78
C PHE A 109 -2.02 -12.44 -2.22
N ALA A 110 -1.86 -11.40 -3.06
CA ALA A 110 -1.42 -11.56 -4.44
C ALA A 110 -0.01 -12.14 -4.54
N TYR A 111 0.90 -11.75 -3.65
CA TYR A 111 2.24 -12.34 -3.58
C TYR A 111 2.16 -13.84 -3.27
N ALA A 112 1.39 -14.23 -2.26
CA ALA A 112 1.23 -15.61 -1.85
C ALA A 112 0.70 -16.50 -2.98
N VAL A 113 -0.37 -16.05 -3.67
CA VAL A 113 -0.95 -16.77 -4.80
C VAL A 113 0.06 -16.91 -5.95
N ASN A 114 0.66 -15.81 -6.38
CA ASN A 114 1.68 -15.84 -7.45
C ASN A 114 2.88 -16.72 -7.09
N PHE A 115 3.32 -16.69 -5.83
CA PHE A 115 4.41 -17.55 -5.34
C PHE A 115 4.02 -19.04 -5.38
N LEU A 116 2.83 -19.39 -4.90
CA LEU A 116 2.33 -20.77 -4.92
C LEU A 116 2.21 -21.32 -6.34
N HIS A 117 1.94 -20.48 -7.32
CA HIS A 117 1.88 -20.86 -8.74
C HIS A 117 3.22 -20.72 -9.49
N GLY A 118 4.28 -20.25 -8.82
CA GLY A 118 5.62 -20.19 -9.41
C GLY A 118 5.86 -19.00 -10.36
N HIS A 119 5.05 -17.95 -10.24
CA HIS A 119 5.20 -16.74 -11.08
C HIS A 119 6.33 -15.78 -10.65
N GLY A 120 7.11 -16.13 -9.62
CA GLY A 120 8.28 -15.35 -9.18
C GLY A 120 7.95 -13.92 -8.76
N PRO A 121 6.96 -13.72 -7.85
CA PRO A 121 6.50 -12.38 -7.48
C PRO A 121 7.57 -11.57 -6.76
N ARG A 122 7.44 -10.25 -6.88
CA ARG A 122 8.15 -9.26 -6.05
C ARG A 122 7.16 -8.24 -5.53
N LEU A 123 7.23 -7.95 -4.24
CA LEU A 123 6.47 -6.85 -3.66
C LEU A 123 7.16 -5.54 -4.02
N VAL A 124 6.41 -4.55 -4.49
CA VAL A 124 6.91 -3.22 -4.85
C VAL A 124 5.96 -2.19 -4.27
N MET A 125 6.49 -1.24 -3.52
CA MET A 125 5.78 -0.06 -3.07
C MET A 125 5.87 1.03 -4.14
N LEU A 126 4.75 1.63 -4.47
CA LEU A 126 4.65 2.86 -5.23
C LEU A 126 4.55 4.00 -4.21
N GLU A 127 5.56 4.85 -4.20
CA GLU A 127 5.70 5.91 -3.22
C GLU A 127 5.09 7.21 -3.71
N ALA A 128 4.25 7.80 -2.88
CA ALA A 128 3.53 9.03 -3.18
C ALA A 128 3.91 10.14 -2.21
N SER A 129 3.94 11.35 -2.73
CA SER A 129 4.18 12.56 -1.95
C SER A 129 2.86 13.10 -1.41
N GLN A 130 2.73 13.19 -0.09
CA GLN A 130 1.53 13.69 0.61
C GLN A 130 0.23 12.96 0.26
N ASP A 131 0.35 11.71 -0.03
CA ASP A 131 -0.73 10.82 -0.39
C ASP A 131 -0.38 9.41 0.11
N ALA A 132 -1.37 8.52 0.21
CA ALA A 132 -1.12 7.15 0.64
C ALA A 132 -0.28 6.39 -0.39
N ASP A 133 0.75 5.71 0.07
CA ASP A 133 1.53 4.78 -0.74
C ASP A 133 0.68 3.61 -1.23
N HIS A 134 1.08 3.00 -2.33
CA HIS A 134 0.35 1.87 -2.90
C HIS A 134 1.25 0.65 -3.11
N ASN A 135 0.72 -0.52 -2.81
CA ASN A 135 1.44 -1.77 -2.87
C ASN A 135 1.00 -2.61 -4.06
N ILE A 136 1.95 -3.01 -4.88
CA ILE A 136 1.71 -3.87 -6.05
C ILE A 136 2.61 -5.10 -6.00
N VAL A 137 2.16 -6.19 -6.59
CA VAL A 137 2.98 -7.39 -6.79
C VAL A 137 3.38 -7.47 -8.25
N VAL A 138 4.66 -7.29 -8.50
CA VAL A 138 5.24 -7.36 -9.84
C VAL A 138 5.60 -8.81 -10.18
N TRP A 139 5.28 -9.22 -11.38
CA TRP A 139 5.64 -10.52 -11.95
C TRP A 139 6.09 -10.36 -13.41
N ARG A 140 6.78 -11.35 -13.92
CA ARG A 140 7.30 -11.35 -15.30
C ARG A 140 6.69 -12.52 -16.08
N ASP A 141 6.10 -12.26 -17.23
CA ASP A 141 5.62 -13.32 -18.13
C ASP A 141 6.83 -14.06 -18.72
N PRO A 142 6.99 -15.35 -18.46
CA PRO A 142 8.14 -16.10 -18.94
C PRO A 142 8.18 -16.25 -20.48
N ARG A 143 7.06 -16.08 -21.17
CA ARG A 143 6.97 -16.20 -22.63
C ARG A 143 7.41 -14.91 -23.34
N THR A 144 6.98 -13.76 -22.82
CA THR A 144 7.25 -12.45 -23.44
C THR A 144 8.44 -11.73 -22.80
N GLY A 145 8.76 -12.08 -21.55
CA GLY A 145 9.75 -11.37 -20.76
C GLY A 145 9.29 -10.02 -20.23
N LEU A 146 8.02 -9.65 -20.46
CA LEU A 146 7.45 -8.38 -20.04
C LEU A 146 6.94 -8.47 -18.59
N TYR A 147 6.87 -7.31 -17.93
CA TYR A 147 6.42 -7.17 -16.56
C TYR A 147 4.95 -6.79 -16.51
N GLY A 148 4.23 -7.37 -15.58
CA GLY A 148 2.89 -7.01 -15.16
C GLY A 148 2.80 -6.87 -13.65
N SER A 149 1.64 -6.50 -13.14
CA SER A 149 1.38 -6.40 -11.71
C SER A 149 -0.02 -6.90 -11.35
N THR A 150 -0.15 -7.31 -10.09
CA THR A 150 -1.43 -7.53 -9.41
C THR A 150 -1.51 -6.62 -8.20
N ALA A 151 -2.66 -5.99 -7.97
CA ALA A 151 -2.85 -5.03 -6.90
C ALA A 151 -4.32 -4.91 -6.48
N GLN A 152 -4.56 -4.73 -5.19
CA GLN A 152 -5.85 -4.37 -4.61
C GLN A 152 -5.91 -2.85 -4.43
N SER A 153 -6.95 -2.22 -4.94
CA SER A 153 -7.17 -0.79 -4.75
C SER A 153 -8.66 -0.45 -4.84
N ARG A 154 -9.10 0.55 -4.06
CA ARG A 154 -10.43 1.16 -4.24
C ARG A 154 -10.50 2.03 -5.50
N TYR A 155 -9.35 2.47 -6.02
CA TYR A 155 -9.26 3.31 -7.21
C TYR A 155 -9.01 2.46 -8.46
N PRO A 156 -9.92 2.48 -9.46
CA PRO A 156 -9.79 1.64 -10.67
C PRO A 156 -8.50 1.88 -11.47
N GLY A 157 -7.91 3.07 -11.35
CA GLY A 157 -6.62 3.41 -11.97
C GLY A 157 -5.41 2.77 -11.32
N LEU A 158 -5.52 2.30 -10.07
CA LEU A 158 -4.43 1.77 -9.27
C LEU A 158 -4.45 0.23 -9.14
N VAL A 159 -5.37 -0.46 -9.79
CA VAL A 159 -5.37 -1.93 -9.87
C VAL A 159 -4.21 -2.46 -10.72
N GLY A 160 -3.97 -3.75 -10.70
CA GLY A 160 -2.88 -4.40 -11.43
C GLY A 160 -2.85 -4.10 -12.94
N ARG A 161 -1.74 -4.41 -13.57
CA ARG A 161 -1.46 -4.20 -15.00
C ARG A 161 -1.13 -5.52 -15.70
N PRO A 162 -1.56 -5.72 -16.95
CA PRO A 162 -1.12 -6.85 -17.76
C PRO A 162 0.39 -6.80 -18.02
N ALA A 163 0.99 -7.91 -18.43
CA ALA A 163 2.42 -8.00 -18.75
C ALA A 163 2.74 -7.37 -20.11
N GLU A 164 2.83 -6.05 -20.14
CA GLU A 164 3.07 -5.25 -21.34
C GLU A 164 4.30 -4.32 -21.21
N TYR A 165 4.94 -4.29 -20.04
CA TYR A 165 5.99 -3.33 -19.73
C TYR A 165 7.38 -3.96 -19.82
N PRO A 166 8.34 -3.32 -20.53
CA PRO A 166 9.68 -3.86 -20.71
C PRO A 166 10.54 -3.81 -19.42
N THR A 167 10.19 -2.94 -18.47
CA THR A 167 10.92 -2.77 -17.22
C THR A 167 9.93 -2.48 -16.06
N VAL A 168 10.39 -2.74 -14.83
CA VAL A 168 9.61 -2.36 -13.62
C VAL A 168 9.41 -0.84 -13.55
N ARG A 169 10.42 -0.03 -13.98
CA ARG A 169 10.26 1.42 -14.07
C ARG A 169 9.13 1.84 -15.03
N ALA A 170 9.06 1.21 -16.21
CA ALA A 170 7.97 1.50 -17.17
C ALA A 170 6.59 1.11 -16.61
N LEU A 171 6.52 -0.02 -15.91
CA LEU A 171 5.32 -0.46 -15.19
C LEU A 171 4.92 0.54 -14.10
N ALA A 172 5.85 0.94 -13.22
CA ALA A 172 5.58 1.92 -12.17
C ALA A 172 5.11 3.27 -12.74
N LYS A 173 5.76 3.75 -13.80
CA LYS A 173 5.34 4.99 -14.50
C LYS A 173 3.94 4.93 -15.09
N SER A 174 3.42 3.74 -15.41
CA SER A 174 2.04 3.60 -15.92
C SER A 174 0.97 3.97 -14.90
N TYR A 175 1.32 4.04 -13.63
CA TYR A 175 0.42 4.47 -12.56
C TYR A 175 0.36 5.99 -12.39
N VAL A 176 1.40 6.72 -12.81
CA VAL A 176 1.49 8.19 -12.63
C VAL A 176 0.21 8.94 -13.02
N PRO A 177 -0.44 8.70 -14.18
CA PRO A 177 -1.62 9.46 -14.58
C PRO A 177 -2.87 9.21 -13.73
N PHE A 178 -2.83 8.18 -12.87
CA PHE A 178 -3.96 7.77 -12.03
C PHE A 178 -3.70 8.01 -10.55
N TYR A 179 -2.52 8.50 -10.22
CA TYR A 179 -2.06 8.72 -8.85
C TYR A 179 -2.05 10.21 -8.58
N TYR A 180 -3.18 10.73 -8.17
CA TYR A 180 -3.37 12.14 -7.85
C TYR A 180 -3.93 12.28 -6.44
N SER A 181 -3.60 13.40 -5.82
CA SER A 181 -3.91 13.69 -4.42
C SER A 181 -5.38 13.44 -4.11
N ASP A 182 -5.64 12.63 -3.08
CA ASP A 182 -6.98 12.40 -2.53
C ASP A 182 -7.51 13.63 -1.77
N ARG A 183 -6.65 14.58 -1.41
CA ARG A 183 -7.02 15.84 -0.75
C ARG A 183 -7.63 16.85 -1.71
N THR A 184 -7.03 16.99 -2.91
CA THR A 184 -7.50 17.96 -3.91
C THR A 184 -8.48 17.35 -4.89
N LEU A 185 -8.41 16.04 -5.11
CA LEU A 185 -9.13 15.30 -6.14
C LEU A 185 -8.92 15.89 -7.55
N ASP A 186 -7.84 16.64 -7.75
CA ASP A 186 -7.48 17.24 -9.04
C ASP A 186 -6.54 16.28 -9.80
N PRO A 187 -6.95 15.77 -10.98
CA PRO A 187 -6.09 14.89 -11.78
C PRO A 187 -4.75 15.50 -12.24
N ARG A 188 -4.55 16.80 -12.04
CA ARG A 188 -3.30 17.51 -12.31
C ARG A 188 -2.33 17.44 -11.10
N ASP A 189 -2.84 17.16 -9.93
CA ASP A 189 -2.08 17.05 -8.68
C ASP A 189 -1.50 15.64 -8.54
N LEU A 190 -0.56 15.29 -9.42
CA LEU A 190 0.05 13.96 -9.44
C LEU A 190 1.04 13.80 -8.28
N THR A 191 0.87 12.76 -7.50
CA THR A 191 1.60 12.53 -6.24
C THR A 191 2.64 11.42 -6.32
N LEU A 192 2.58 10.50 -7.27
CA LEU A 192 3.53 9.39 -7.38
C LEU A 192 4.95 9.86 -7.70
N VAL A 193 5.90 9.63 -6.80
CA VAL A 193 7.30 10.10 -6.89
C VAL A 193 8.30 9.01 -7.25
N GLY A 194 8.02 7.76 -6.89
CA GLY A 194 8.96 6.68 -7.05
C GLY A 194 8.37 5.30 -6.81
N TYR A 195 9.25 4.32 -6.72
CA TYR A 195 8.90 2.94 -6.41
C TYR A 195 10.07 2.24 -5.74
N SER A 196 9.79 1.27 -4.87
CA SER A 196 10.82 0.46 -4.22
C SER A 196 11.41 -0.57 -5.19
N GLU A 197 12.61 -1.07 -4.89
CA GLU A 197 13.08 -2.31 -5.49
C GLU A 197 12.11 -3.47 -5.20
N GLY A 198 12.22 -4.54 -6.01
CA GLY A 198 11.35 -5.71 -5.85
C GLY A 198 11.76 -6.60 -4.69
N ILE A 199 10.95 -6.65 -3.65
CA ILE A 199 11.22 -7.40 -2.41
C ILE A 199 10.81 -8.86 -2.57
N ASP A 200 11.73 -9.78 -2.25
CA ASP A 200 11.46 -11.22 -2.15
C ASP A 200 11.01 -11.58 -0.74
N LEU A 201 9.70 -11.52 -0.48
CA LEU A 201 9.18 -11.77 0.87
C LEU A 201 9.47 -13.20 1.35
N VAL A 202 9.36 -14.20 0.48
CA VAL A 202 9.64 -15.58 0.88
C VAL A 202 11.14 -15.80 1.09
N GLY A 203 11.99 -15.17 0.26
CA GLY A 203 13.43 -15.18 0.46
C GLY A 203 13.85 -14.54 1.79
N LYS A 204 13.16 -13.48 2.21
CA LYS A 204 13.48 -12.74 3.44
C LYS A 204 12.86 -13.38 4.70
N TYR A 205 11.60 -13.81 4.65
CA TYR A 205 10.83 -14.25 5.84
C TYR A 205 10.46 -15.73 5.84
N GLY A 206 10.85 -16.49 4.82
CA GLY A 206 10.34 -17.84 4.60
C GLY A 206 8.87 -17.85 4.17
N PRO A 207 8.26 -19.01 3.92
CA PRO A 207 6.88 -19.10 3.41
C PRO A 207 5.79 -19.14 4.50
N ALA A 208 6.14 -19.31 5.77
CA ALA A 208 5.18 -19.60 6.84
C ALA A 208 4.08 -18.53 7.01
N TRP A 209 4.40 -17.25 6.75
CA TRP A 209 3.48 -16.13 6.86
C TRP A 209 2.26 -16.26 5.94
N ILE A 210 2.36 -17.01 4.82
CA ILE A 210 1.26 -17.23 3.87
C ILE A 210 0.07 -17.93 4.55
N ALA A 211 0.35 -18.81 5.50
CA ALA A 211 -0.65 -19.57 6.24
C ALA A 211 -0.78 -19.12 7.71
N SER A 212 -0.27 -17.94 8.05
CA SER A 212 -0.39 -17.36 9.39
C SER A 212 -1.85 -17.07 9.75
N GLU A 213 -2.14 -17.11 11.04
CA GLU A 213 -3.39 -16.60 11.63
C GLU A 213 -3.13 -15.33 12.48
N GLU A 214 -1.86 -14.93 12.60
CA GLU A 214 -1.43 -13.73 13.31
C GLU A 214 -1.12 -12.59 12.33
N PRO A 215 -1.35 -11.33 12.72
CA PRO A 215 -1.01 -10.17 11.91
C PRO A 215 0.48 -10.13 11.51
N LEU A 216 0.77 -9.61 10.31
CA LEU A 216 2.11 -9.67 9.70
C LEU A 216 2.87 -8.34 9.85
N TRP A 217 2.91 -7.77 11.05
CA TRP A 217 3.57 -6.49 11.32
C TRP A 217 5.06 -6.49 10.96
N ASP A 218 5.78 -7.61 11.18
CA ASP A 218 7.19 -7.73 10.80
C ASP A 218 7.41 -7.55 9.28
N ILE A 219 6.44 -7.98 8.48
CA ILE A 219 6.49 -7.79 7.02
C ILE A 219 6.11 -6.36 6.65
N TYR A 220 5.14 -5.78 7.36
CA TYR A 220 4.74 -4.39 7.14
C TYR A 220 5.93 -3.44 7.33
N TYR A 221 6.69 -3.62 8.39
CA TYR A 221 7.86 -2.78 8.66
C TYR A 221 9.05 -3.02 7.72
N THR A 222 8.93 -3.91 6.72
CA THR A 222 9.97 -4.07 5.69
C THR A 222 10.26 -2.76 4.95
N TYR A 223 9.28 -1.89 4.78
CA TYR A 223 9.44 -0.62 4.05
C TYR A 223 10.17 0.47 4.84
N VAL A 224 10.16 0.39 6.16
CA VAL A 224 10.95 1.28 7.03
C VAL A 224 12.34 0.72 7.30
N ASP A 225 12.71 -0.39 6.65
CA ASP A 225 14.03 -0.98 6.68
C ASP A 225 14.93 -0.25 5.67
N ASP A 226 15.95 0.42 6.14
CA ASP A 226 16.94 1.16 5.33
C ASP A 226 17.64 0.28 4.26
N THR A 227 17.41 -1.03 4.28
CA THR A 227 17.95 -1.96 3.27
C THR A 227 17.14 -2.01 1.98
N VAL A 228 15.95 -1.42 1.93
CA VAL A 228 15.10 -1.38 0.73
C VAL A 228 15.43 -0.12 -0.08
N ALA A 229 15.95 -0.33 -1.29
CA ALA A 229 16.27 0.78 -2.19
C ALA A 229 15.01 1.31 -2.91
N PHE A 230 14.96 2.64 -3.10
CA PHE A 230 13.92 3.32 -3.86
C PHE A 230 14.48 3.93 -5.14
N HIS A 231 13.64 3.93 -6.18
CA HIS A 231 13.95 4.45 -7.52
C HIS A 231 13.00 5.61 -7.84
N TYR A 232 13.48 6.82 -7.71
CA TYR A 232 12.70 8.02 -7.97
C TYR A 232 12.63 8.39 -9.45
N PHE A 233 11.56 9.07 -9.81
CA PHE A 233 11.34 9.59 -11.16
C PHE A 233 12.00 10.98 -11.36
N SER A 234 12.79 11.45 -10.41
CA SER A 234 13.55 12.71 -10.50
C SER A 234 14.35 12.79 -11.79
N GLY A 235 14.35 13.97 -12.40
CA GLY A 235 14.99 14.18 -13.70
C GLY A 235 14.16 13.73 -14.92
N ASP A 236 12.99 13.11 -14.72
CA ASP A 236 12.08 12.78 -15.82
C ASP A 236 11.42 14.07 -16.35
N PRO A 237 11.44 14.32 -17.68
CA PRO A 237 10.80 15.50 -18.24
C PRO A 237 9.28 15.54 -17.94
N GLY A 238 8.76 16.72 -17.66
CA GLY A 238 7.31 16.95 -17.58
C GLY A 238 6.62 16.39 -16.31
N ARG A 239 7.33 16.24 -15.20
CA ARG A 239 6.72 15.84 -13.92
C ARG A 239 6.05 17.04 -13.22
N PRO A 240 4.72 17.12 -13.20
CA PRO A 240 4.00 18.24 -12.58
C PRO A 240 3.79 18.09 -11.06
N HIS A 241 3.91 16.88 -10.52
CA HIS A 241 3.51 16.54 -9.14
C HIS A 241 4.44 17.09 -8.03
N LEU A 242 5.60 17.66 -8.37
CA LEU A 242 6.43 18.35 -7.36
C LEU A 242 5.78 19.61 -6.80
N TYR A 243 4.92 20.25 -7.59
CA TYR A 243 4.33 21.53 -7.21
C TYR A 243 3.41 21.42 -5.99
N PRO A 244 2.53 20.42 -5.87
CA PRO A 244 1.73 20.21 -4.66
C PRO A 244 2.56 20.04 -3.40
N ALA A 245 3.61 19.23 -3.47
CA ALA A 245 4.51 19.00 -2.34
C ALA A 245 5.19 20.31 -1.88
N VAL A 246 5.71 21.10 -2.83
CA VAL A 246 6.34 22.41 -2.50
C VAL A 246 5.35 23.33 -1.82
N ARG A 247 4.12 23.44 -2.34
CA ARG A 247 3.07 24.28 -1.73
C ARG A 247 2.75 23.82 -0.31
N ALA A 248 2.59 22.50 -0.12
CA ALA A 248 2.29 21.96 1.19
C ALA A 248 3.43 22.17 2.20
N LEU A 249 4.70 22.11 1.76
CA LEU A 249 5.85 22.46 2.60
C LEU A 249 5.78 23.92 3.08
N GLU A 250 5.45 24.84 2.17
CA GLU A 250 5.27 26.26 2.53
C GLU A 250 4.09 26.46 3.49
N GLU A 251 2.97 25.80 3.25
CA GLU A 251 1.74 25.92 4.04
C GLU A 251 1.85 25.27 5.43
N ASN A 252 2.71 24.26 5.59
CA ASN A 252 2.82 23.46 6.83
C ASN A 252 4.11 23.73 7.64
N TRP A 253 4.71 24.89 7.47
CA TRP A 253 5.85 25.38 8.28
C TRP A 253 7.10 24.53 8.26
N VAL A 254 7.33 23.82 7.16
CA VAL A 254 8.58 23.13 6.96
C VAL A 254 9.67 24.15 6.61
N ARG A 255 10.75 24.10 7.36
CA ARG A 255 11.93 24.96 7.19
C ARG A 255 13.10 24.12 6.69
N VAL A 256 14.07 24.78 6.13
CA VAL A 256 15.39 24.22 5.86
C VAL A 256 16.43 24.99 6.67
N ASP A 257 17.39 24.26 7.22
CA ASP A 257 18.51 24.84 7.95
C ASP A 257 19.54 25.49 6.99
N ALA A 258 20.64 26.01 7.53
CA ALA A 258 21.70 26.63 6.75
C ALA A 258 22.43 25.66 5.81
N ALA A 259 22.37 24.34 6.06
CA ALA A 259 22.89 23.28 5.21
C ALA A 259 21.89 22.85 4.12
N GLY A 260 20.64 23.33 4.21
CA GLY A 260 19.56 22.98 3.31
C GLY A 260 18.79 21.73 3.73
N GLU A 261 18.98 21.25 4.96
CA GLU A 261 18.26 20.11 5.50
C GLU A 261 16.87 20.52 5.98
N PRO A 262 15.82 19.74 5.68
CA PRO A 262 14.46 20.05 6.09
C PRO A 262 14.26 19.84 7.59
N PHE A 263 13.48 20.72 8.20
CA PHE A 263 13.03 20.54 9.57
C PHE A 263 11.68 21.24 9.80
N VAL A 264 10.95 20.78 10.81
CA VAL A 264 9.71 21.40 11.28
C VAL A 264 10.04 22.22 12.53
N SER A 265 9.87 23.54 12.45
CA SER A 265 10.08 24.41 13.58
C SER A 265 8.81 24.50 14.43
N LEU A 266 8.80 23.83 15.57
CA LEU A 266 7.68 23.92 16.52
C LEU A 266 7.54 25.33 17.14
N ASP A 267 8.59 26.15 17.07
CA ASP A 267 8.57 27.52 17.61
C ASP A 267 7.82 28.50 16.70
N ASP A 268 7.64 28.15 15.43
CA ASP A 268 6.86 28.91 14.46
C ASP A 268 5.35 28.64 14.52
N LEU A 269 4.94 27.62 15.30
CA LEU A 269 3.53 27.29 15.45
C LEU A 269 2.73 28.39 16.17
N PRO A 270 1.44 28.62 15.81
CA PRO A 270 0.58 29.53 16.53
C PRO A 270 0.51 29.22 18.03
N PRO A 271 0.21 30.24 18.88
CA PRO A 271 0.06 30.03 20.30
C PRO A 271 -0.87 28.85 20.63
N GLY A 272 -0.41 27.93 21.47
CA GLY A 272 -1.14 26.73 21.86
C GLY A 272 -0.95 25.51 20.93
N ALA A 273 -0.56 25.69 19.68
CA ALA A 273 -0.40 24.57 18.75
C ALA A 273 0.76 23.63 19.16
N LYS A 274 1.85 24.17 19.70
CA LYS A 274 2.96 23.35 20.24
C LYS A 274 2.51 22.42 21.37
N GLN A 275 1.58 22.89 22.21
CA GLN A 275 1.02 22.04 23.28
C GLN A 275 0.16 20.92 22.71
N GLU A 276 -0.68 21.22 21.70
CA GLU A 276 -1.50 20.22 21.02
C GLU A 276 -0.64 19.24 20.22
N TRP A 277 0.44 19.68 19.58
CA TRP A 277 1.42 18.83 18.93
C TRP A 277 1.99 17.78 19.90
N ASN A 278 2.55 18.23 21.01
CA ASN A 278 3.10 17.34 22.02
C ASN A 278 2.04 16.40 22.63
N ALA A 279 0.83 16.91 22.84
CA ALA A 279 -0.28 16.12 23.36
C ALA A 279 -0.76 15.07 22.34
N PHE A 280 -0.75 15.39 21.04
CA PHE A 280 -1.12 14.47 19.96
C PHE A 280 -0.16 13.27 19.93
N TRP A 281 1.13 13.50 19.79
CA TRP A 281 2.09 12.41 19.68
C TRP A 281 2.12 11.52 20.94
N LYS A 282 1.97 12.12 22.11
CA LYS A 282 1.81 11.36 23.35
C LYS A 282 0.55 10.49 23.39
N ALA A 283 -0.52 10.92 22.75
CA ALA A 283 -1.78 10.15 22.66
C ALA A 283 -1.76 9.16 21.49
N TYR A 284 -1.10 9.51 20.39
CA TYR A 284 -1.03 8.72 19.17
C TYR A 284 -0.05 7.55 19.28
N VAL A 285 1.10 7.77 19.92
CA VAL A 285 2.12 6.76 20.20
C VAL A 285 2.36 6.68 21.71
N PRO A 286 1.46 6.08 22.50
CA PRO A 286 1.66 5.97 23.94
C PRO A 286 2.82 5.01 24.22
N GLU A 287 3.65 5.36 25.21
CA GLU A 287 4.76 4.52 25.68
C GLU A 287 4.27 3.18 26.28
N ASP A 288 3.05 3.18 26.86
CA ASP A 288 2.42 2.03 27.50
C ASP A 288 0.91 1.96 27.23
N GLY A 289 0.42 0.79 26.88
CA GLY A 289 -1.01 0.48 26.82
C GLY A 289 -1.69 0.73 25.46
N PRO A 290 -3.00 0.44 25.36
CA PRO A 290 -3.75 0.61 24.12
C PRO A 290 -3.88 2.08 23.74
N ARG A 291 -3.77 2.40 22.47
CA ARG A 291 -3.91 3.76 21.92
C ARG A 291 -5.31 4.31 22.18
N PRO A 292 -5.48 5.41 22.94
CA PRO A 292 -6.77 6.04 23.16
C PRO A 292 -7.15 6.91 21.94
N ARG A 293 -7.61 6.30 20.86
CA ARG A 293 -7.83 6.92 19.55
C ARG A 293 -8.77 8.12 19.57
N GLY A 294 -9.85 8.06 20.33
CA GLY A 294 -10.77 9.20 20.49
C GLY A 294 -10.05 10.45 20.99
N ARG A 295 -9.11 10.31 21.92
CA ARG A 295 -8.35 11.42 22.46
C ARG A 295 -7.35 12.01 21.45
N ALA A 296 -6.66 11.17 20.71
CA ALA A 296 -5.73 11.63 19.66
C ALA A 296 -6.49 12.44 18.61
N ARG A 297 -7.65 11.99 18.17
CA ARG A 297 -8.48 12.72 17.20
C ARG A 297 -9.01 14.05 17.72
N GLU A 298 -9.44 14.12 18.97
CA GLU A 298 -9.86 15.38 19.56
C GLU A 298 -8.72 16.41 19.58
N ILE A 299 -7.49 15.94 19.88
CA ILE A 299 -6.28 16.76 19.88
C ILE A 299 -5.95 17.19 18.45
N GLU A 300 -5.98 16.28 17.49
CA GLU A 300 -5.77 16.56 16.07
C GLU A 300 -6.73 17.64 15.56
N GLN A 301 -8.02 17.53 15.87
CA GLN A 301 -9.01 18.56 15.51
C GLN A 301 -8.74 19.92 16.16
N ARG A 302 -8.23 19.97 17.40
CA ARG A 302 -7.83 21.22 18.03
C ARG A 302 -6.60 21.80 17.35
N PHE A 303 -5.60 20.97 17.07
CA PHE A 303 -4.41 21.37 16.33
C PHE A 303 -4.78 21.94 14.95
N PHE A 304 -5.62 21.22 14.20
CA PHE A 304 -6.10 21.68 12.89
C PHE A 304 -6.80 23.05 12.96
N ARG A 305 -7.63 23.28 13.96
CA ARG A 305 -8.26 24.61 14.12
C ARG A 305 -7.27 25.76 14.38
N LEU A 306 -6.13 25.46 14.96
CA LEU A 306 -5.08 26.44 15.24
C LEU A 306 -4.15 26.66 14.04
N THR A 307 -3.94 25.64 13.22
CA THR A 307 -2.85 25.60 12.24
C THR A 307 -3.31 25.45 10.80
N GLY A 308 -4.52 24.92 10.57
CA GLY A 308 -5.00 24.56 9.23
C GLY A 308 -4.42 23.25 8.68
N THR A 309 -3.65 22.52 9.48
CA THR A 309 -3.06 21.22 9.11
C THR A 309 -3.16 20.23 10.27
N THR A 310 -2.93 18.94 10.02
CA THR A 310 -2.84 17.93 11.08
C THR A 310 -1.39 17.75 11.54
N PRO A 311 -1.13 17.18 12.73
CA PRO A 311 0.23 16.87 13.15
C PRO A 311 0.93 15.87 12.23
N ILE A 312 0.20 14.90 11.71
CA ILE A 312 0.73 13.89 10.76
C ILE A 312 1.12 14.58 9.46
N ASP A 313 0.23 15.37 8.86
CA ASP A 313 0.51 16.08 7.61
C ASP A 313 1.71 17.01 7.74
N LEU A 314 1.89 17.63 8.89
CA LEU A 314 3.02 18.53 9.13
C LEU A 314 4.34 17.75 9.17
N GLU A 315 4.35 16.55 9.75
CA GLU A 315 5.52 15.68 9.80
C GLU A 315 5.82 15.05 8.44
N ASP A 316 4.80 14.57 7.75
CA ASP A 316 4.92 13.98 6.41
C ASP A 316 5.51 14.96 5.40
N ASN A 317 5.15 16.25 5.47
CA ASN A 317 5.72 17.26 4.60
C ASN A 317 7.23 17.44 4.78
N ALA A 318 7.73 17.33 6.00
CA ALA A 318 9.17 17.36 6.26
C ALA A 318 9.87 16.14 5.66
N PHE A 319 9.24 14.97 5.79
CA PHE A 319 9.72 13.73 5.20
C PHE A 319 9.75 13.79 3.67
N ASP A 320 8.67 14.24 3.04
CA ASP A 320 8.60 14.41 1.58
C ASP A 320 9.70 15.30 1.02
N LEU A 321 10.04 16.39 1.71
CA LEU A 321 11.14 17.25 1.27
C LEU A 321 12.47 16.49 1.29
N GLN A 322 12.74 15.68 2.31
CA GLN A 322 13.93 14.83 2.36
C GLN A 322 13.99 13.88 1.18
N PHE A 323 12.87 13.25 0.81
CA PHE A 323 12.77 12.39 -0.36
C PHE A 323 13.15 13.12 -1.64
N TYR A 324 12.61 14.29 -1.87
CA TYR A 324 12.95 15.06 -3.07
C TYR A 324 14.42 15.44 -3.13
N LEU A 325 15.00 15.83 -2.00
CA LEU A 325 16.43 16.13 -1.91
C LEU A 325 17.29 14.89 -2.13
N ALA A 326 16.96 13.77 -1.50
CA ALA A 326 17.63 12.48 -1.71
C ALA A 326 17.51 11.99 -3.17
N ALA A 327 16.40 12.29 -3.84
CA ALA A 327 16.16 12.01 -5.23
C ALA A 327 16.93 12.95 -6.21
N GLY A 328 17.74 13.87 -5.68
CA GLY A 328 18.61 14.76 -6.47
C GLY A 328 17.94 16.07 -6.91
N TYR A 329 16.78 16.44 -6.37
CA TYR A 329 16.20 17.76 -6.58
C TYR A 329 16.93 18.80 -5.71
N ARG A 330 17.15 19.97 -6.28
CA ARG A 330 17.69 21.11 -5.52
C ARG A 330 16.54 21.89 -4.90
N ILE A 331 16.74 22.41 -3.69
CA ILE A 331 15.76 23.24 -2.98
C ILE A 331 15.28 24.40 -3.85
N ASP A 332 16.18 25.09 -4.55
CA ASP A 332 15.82 26.19 -5.44
C ASP A 332 14.91 25.76 -6.61
N GLN A 333 15.02 24.52 -7.07
CA GLN A 333 14.13 23.94 -8.09
C GLN A 333 12.76 23.60 -7.53
N LEU A 334 12.67 23.22 -6.27
CA LEU A 334 11.42 22.94 -5.58
C LEU A 334 10.64 24.21 -5.21
N LEU A 335 11.33 25.24 -4.79
CA LEU A 335 10.73 26.49 -4.30
C LEU A 335 10.45 27.55 -5.38
N THR A 336 11.05 27.48 -6.56
CA THR A 336 10.93 28.49 -7.62
C THR A 336 9.91 28.23 -8.71
N ARG A 337 9.22 27.10 -8.69
CA ARG A 337 8.16 26.77 -9.67
C ARG A 337 6.79 27.25 -9.20
N ARG A 338 6.64 28.55 -9.07
CA ARG A 338 5.33 29.21 -8.97
C ARG A 338 4.80 29.58 -10.35
#